data_239f8e27be3bdb46c00d6d61f836a12b
#
_entry.id   239f8e27be3bdb46c00d6d61f836a12b
#
_cell.length_a   1.000
_cell.length_b   1.000
_cell.length_c   1.000
_cell.angle_alpha   90.00
_cell.angle_beta   90.00
_cell.angle_gamma   90.00
#
_symmetry.space_group_name_H-M   'P 1'
#
loop_
_entity.id
_entity.type
_entity.pdbx_description
1 polymer ?
#
loop_
_entity_poly.entity_id
_entity_poly.type
_entity_poly.pdbx_seq_one_letter_code
_entity_poly.pdbx_strand_id
1 'polypeptide(L)'
;IKSLLPIIKPNAKHLKFYHEIDGEKESYELKFKKEKTLFSIEFNKAGALEDIEVLISTEQLPKAIIESLNPMFIRYKLVRIQKQFLPTGGESPKRVIERSFENSATPKAYEIVLLGKTKNENKQFEFLFDPLGNILDKRTLMLPNQDHVIY
;
A
#
# COMPACT_ATOMS: atom_id res chain seq x y z
N ILE A 1 3.47 -19.75 -4.32
CA ILE A 1 3.69 -19.03 -3.02
C ILE A 1 4.80 -19.73 -2.25
N LYS A 2 4.74 -21.05 -2.07
CA LYS A 2 5.76 -21.79 -1.30
C LYS A 2 7.19 -21.58 -1.81
N SER A 3 7.38 -21.45 -3.13
CA SER A 3 8.70 -21.23 -3.74
C SER A 3 9.32 -19.87 -3.39
N LEU A 4 8.51 -18.92 -2.93
CA LEU A 4 8.95 -17.57 -2.58
C LEU A 4 9.33 -17.44 -1.09
N LEU A 5 8.91 -18.38 -0.25
CA LEU A 5 9.22 -18.36 1.18
C LEU A 5 10.73 -18.33 1.50
N PRO A 6 11.61 -19.04 0.76
CA PRO A 6 13.06 -18.94 1.01
C PRO A 6 13.63 -17.54 0.83
N ILE A 7 12.98 -16.69 0.04
CA ILE A 7 13.40 -15.30 -0.16
C ILE A 7 12.89 -14.42 0.98
N ILE A 8 11.71 -14.71 1.50
CA ILE A 8 11.01 -13.90 2.50
C ILE A 8 11.48 -14.25 3.91
N LYS A 9 11.54 -15.54 4.25
CA LYS A 9 11.77 -16.05 5.61
C LYS A 9 13.06 -15.59 6.30
N PRO A 10 14.23 -15.45 5.63
CA PRO A 10 15.49 -15.22 6.37
C PRO A 10 15.47 -14.05 7.33
N ASN A 11 14.70 -13.01 7.03
CA ASN A 11 14.63 -11.80 7.88
C ASN A 11 13.20 -11.40 8.24
N ALA A 12 12.21 -12.24 7.91
CA ALA A 12 10.82 -11.93 8.17
C ALA A 12 10.39 -12.39 9.56
N LYS A 13 9.68 -11.50 10.24
CA LYS A 13 9.03 -11.76 11.55
C LYS A 13 7.52 -11.60 11.40
N HIS A 14 6.78 -12.29 12.26
CA HIS A 14 5.32 -12.19 12.34
C HIS A 14 4.61 -12.52 11.00
N LEU A 15 5.07 -13.58 10.33
CA LEU A 15 4.43 -14.07 9.12
C LEU A 15 2.97 -14.47 9.40
N LYS A 16 2.05 -13.89 8.63
CA LYS A 16 0.62 -14.21 8.66
C LYS A 16 0.11 -14.42 7.25
N PHE A 17 -0.68 -15.46 7.08
CA PHE A 17 -1.32 -15.79 5.82
C PHE A 17 -2.81 -15.52 5.95
N TYR A 18 -3.37 -14.87 4.94
CA TYR A 18 -4.81 -14.61 4.84
C TYR A 18 -5.33 -15.20 3.53
N HIS A 19 -6.52 -15.72 3.59
CA HIS A 19 -7.31 -16.11 2.44
C HIS A 19 -8.52 -15.20 2.42
N GLU A 20 -8.66 -14.41 1.39
CA GLU A 20 -9.73 -13.42 1.27
C GLU A 20 -10.67 -13.78 0.13
N ILE A 21 -11.95 -13.64 0.40
CA ILE A 21 -13.01 -13.83 -0.59
C ILE A 21 -13.88 -12.58 -0.55
N ASP A 22 -13.91 -11.84 -1.67
CA ASP A 22 -14.74 -10.66 -1.85
C ASP A 22 -15.57 -10.83 -3.12
N GLY A 23 -16.81 -11.25 -2.95
CA GLY A 23 -17.68 -11.62 -4.06
C GLY A 23 -17.10 -12.79 -4.85
N GLU A 24 -16.79 -12.57 -6.13
CA GLU A 24 -16.16 -13.55 -7.00
C GLU A 24 -14.63 -13.50 -6.96
N LYS A 25 -14.08 -12.44 -6.36
CA LYS A 25 -12.63 -12.29 -6.20
C LYS A 25 -12.14 -13.15 -5.03
N GLU A 26 -11.15 -13.96 -5.29
CA GLU A 26 -10.44 -14.76 -4.29
C GLU A 26 -8.96 -14.45 -4.38
N SER A 27 -8.36 -14.12 -3.24
CA SER A 27 -6.94 -13.78 -3.15
C SER A 27 -6.30 -14.35 -1.89
N TYR A 28 -4.99 -14.40 -1.91
CA TYR A 28 -4.17 -14.81 -0.78
C TYR A 28 -3.22 -13.68 -0.44
N GLU A 29 -3.13 -13.35 0.83
CA GLU A 29 -2.26 -12.28 1.30
C GLU A 29 -1.25 -12.82 2.31
N LEU A 30 0.00 -12.43 2.15
CA LEU A 30 1.07 -12.71 3.08
C LEU A 30 1.56 -11.42 3.70
N LYS A 31 1.39 -11.29 5.01
CA LYS A 31 1.90 -10.14 5.78
C LYS A 31 3.07 -10.55 6.65
N PHE A 32 4.07 -9.69 6.70
CA PHE A 32 5.23 -9.90 7.56
C PHE A 32 5.95 -8.60 7.86
N LYS A 33 6.83 -8.65 8.83
CA LYS A 33 7.70 -7.53 9.20
C LYS A 33 9.15 -7.90 8.91
N LYS A 34 9.84 -7.02 8.21
CA LYS A 34 11.27 -7.15 7.91
C LYS A 34 11.97 -5.85 8.26
N GLU A 35 12.98 -5.90 9.16
CA GLU A 35 13.72 -4.71 9.59
C GLU A 35 12.83 -3.53 9.99
N LYS A 36 11.83 -3.77 10.83
CA LYS A 36 10.83 -2.79 11.30
C LYS A 36 9.85 -2.30 10.24
N THR A 37 9.94 -2.77 9.00
CA THR A 37 9.03 -2.40 7.92
C THR A 37 7.98 -3.48 7.70
N LEU A 38 6.73 -3.07 7.55
CA LEU A 38 5.61 -3.96 7.27
C LEU A 38 5.43 -4.14 5.76
N PHE A 39 5.33 -5.39 5.35
CA PHE A 39 5.11 -5.82 3.97
C PHE A 39 3.81 -6.59 3.87
N SER A 40 3.11 -6.40 2.75
CA SER A 40 1.97 -7.20 2.34
C SER A 40 2.19 -7.64 0.90
N ILE A 41 2.05 -8.93 0.63
CA ILE A 41 2.16 -9.50 -0.72
C ILE A 41 0.83 -10.15 -1.05
N GLU A 42 0.20 -9.70 -2.12
CA GLU A 42 -1.07 -10.24 -2.59
C GLU A 42 -0.85 -11.15 -3.80
N PHE A 43 -1.53 -12.29 -3.78
CA PHE A 43 -1.56 -13.29 -4.85
C PHE A 43 -3.00 -13.53 -5.27
N ASN A 44 -3.22 -13.70 -6.56
CA ASN A 44 -4.54 -14.08 -7.04
C ASN A 44 -4.87 -15.54 -6.72
N LYS A 45 -6.07 -15.96 -7.06
CA LYS A 45 -6.56 -17.34 -6.87
C LYS A 45 -5.64 -18.40 -7.46
N ALA A 46 -4.99 -18.12 -8.58
CA ALA A 46 -4.05 -19.03 -9.24
C ALA A 46 -2.66 -19.04 -8.59
N GLY A 47 -2.41 -18.20 -7.58
CA GLY A 47 -1.12 -18.06 -6.92
C GLY A 47 -0.13 -17.15 -7.65
N ALA A 48 -0.58 -16.39 -8.64
CA ALA A 48 0.24 -15.37 -9.29
C ALA A 48 0.33 -14.11 -8.43
N LEU A 49 1.51 -13.51 -8.38
CA LEU A 49 1.73 -12.26 -7.66
C LEU A 49 0.92 -11.12 -8.29
N GLU A 50 0.10 -10.45 -7.50
CA GLU A 50 -0.65 -9.27 -7.92
C GLU A 50 0.08 -7.99 -7.55
N ASP A 51 0.35 -7.78 -6.28
CA ASP A 51 1.12 -6.62 -5.84
C ASP A 51 1.89 -6.88 -4.55
N ILE A 52 2.76 -5.91 -4.22
CA ILE A 52 3.46 -5.85 -2.94
C ILE A 52 3.29 -4.43 -2.40
N GLU A 53 2.79 -4.34 -1.19
CA GLU A 53 2.67 -3.09 -0.47
C GLU A 53 3.72 -3.02 0.64
N VAL A 54 4.37 -1.88 0.75
CA VAL A 54 5.40 -1.61 1.75
C VAL A 54 5.02 -0.36 2.52
N LEU A 55 4.74 -0.50 3.82
CA LEU A 55 4.40 0.63 4.67
C LEU A 55 5.63 1.52 4.86
N ILE A 56 5.47 2.81 4.61
CA ILE A 56 6.53 3.80 4.77
C ILE A 56 6.11 4.95 5.68
N SER A 57 7.07 5.73 6.13
CA SER A 57 6.85 6.96 6.88
C SER A 57 6.77 8.17 5.96
N THR A 58 6.32 9.30 6.50
CA THR A 58 6.16 10.56 5.76
C THR A 58 7.48 11.04 5.13
N GLU A 59 8.60 10.83 5.80
CA GLU A 59 9.92 11.24 5.31
C GLU A 59 10.35 10.52 4.03
N GLN A 60 9.78 9.36 3.77
CA GLN A 60 10.08 8.55 2.58
C GLN A 60 9.16 8.90 1.39
N LEU A 61 8.17 9.77 1.61
CA LEU A 61 7.26 10.18 0.56
C LEU A 61 7.91 11.21 -0.37
N PRO A 62 7.81 11.05 -1.70
CA PRO A 62 8.34 12.05 -2.63
C PRO A 62 7.74 13.43 -2.41
N LYS A 63 8.58 14.47 -2.46
CA LYS A 63 8.16 15.86 -2.32
C LYS A 63 7.08 16.25 -3.34
N ALA A 64 7.16 15.73 -4.54
CA ALA A 64 6.18 15.99 -5.60
C ALA A 64 4.75 15.59 -5.20
N ILE A 65 4.60 14.54 -4.40
CA ILE A 65 3.29 14.10 -3.90
C ILE A 65 2.77 15.09 -2.85
N ILE A 66 3.61 15.53 -1.93
CA ILE A 66 3.23 16.55 -0.93
C ILE A 66 2.82 17.84 -1.64
N GLU A 67 3.57 18.27 -2.66
CA GLU A 67 3.24 19.45 -3.45
C GLU A 67 1.90 19.31 -4.19
N SER A 68 1.54 18.10 -4.59
CA SER A 68 0.24 17.83 -5.20
C SER A 68 -0.91 17.85 -4.19
N LEU A 69 -0.67 17.38 -2.96
CA LEU A 69 -1.69 17.32 -1.91
C LEU A 69 -1.98 18.70 -1.29
N ASN A 70 -0.97 19.52 -1.08
CA ASN A 70 -1.09 20.79 -0.36
C ASN A 70 -2.21 21.72 -0.88
N PRO A 71 -2.38 21.92 -2.20
CA PRO A 71 -3.44 22.80 -2.70
C PRO A 71 -4.85 22.20 -2.64
N MET A 72 -4.97 20.88 -2.42
CA MET A 72 -6.27 20.20 -2.42
C MET A 72 -7.06 20.39 -1.14
N PHE A 73 -6.39 20.63 -0.01
CA PHE A 73 -6.99 20.65 1.30
C PHE A 73 -6.60 21.92 2.08
N ILE A 74 -7.52 22.38 2.91
CA ILE A 74 -7.21 23.44 3.89
C ILE A 74 -6.18 22.90 4.88
N ARG A 75 -6.38 21.65 5.31
CA ARG A 75 -5.43 20.87 6.10
C ARG A 75 -5.71 19.39 5.88
N TYR A 76 -4.70 18.55 6.08
CA TYR A 76 -4.86 17.11 6.01
C TYR A 76 -3.89 16.42 6.97
N LYS A 77 -4.23 15.20 7.34
CA LYS A 77 -3.39 14.33 8.15
C LYS A 77 -3.19 13.01 7.39
N LEU A 78 -1.93 12.64 7.16
CA LEU A 78 -1.59 11.36 6.58
C LEU A 78 -1.83 10.26 7.60
N VAL A 79 -2.63 9.25 7.22
CA VAL A 79 -2.99 8.13 8.09
C VAL A 79 -2.16 6.90 7.75
N ARG A 80 -1.99 6.61 6.46
CA ARG A 80 -1.21 5.46 6.00
C ARG A 80 -0.59 5.78 4.65
N ILE A 81 0.66 5.40 4.49
CA ILE A 81 1.40 5.58 3.25
C ILE A 81 2.06 4.26 2.90
N GLN A 82 1.83 3.77 1.68
CA GLN A 82 2.40 2.53 1.19
C GLN A 82 3.02 2.73 -0.18
N LYS A 83 4.19 2.13 -0.40
CA LYS A 83 4.72 1.89 -1.75
C LYS A 83 4.01 0.69 -2.34
N GLN A 84 3.65 0.75 -3.61
CA GLN A 84 3.07 -0.37 -4.34
C GLN A 84 4.00 -0.81 -5.46
N PHE A 85 4.41 -2.07 -5.42
CA PHE A 85 5.22 -2.71 -6.46
C PHE A 85 4.36 -3.70 -7.22
N LEU A 86 4.43 -3.62 -8.54
CA LEU A 86 3.72 -4.53 -9.45
C LEU A 86 4.74 -5.26 -10.33
N PRO A 87 4.46 -6.51 -10.73
CA PRO A 87 5.24 -7.17 -11.77
C PRO A 87 5.13 -6.38 -13.08
N THR A 88 6.25 -6.11 -13.71
CA THR A 88 6.30 -5.37 -14.99
C THR A 88 7.09 -6.15 -16.02
N GLY A 89 6.63 -6.13 -17.31
CA GLY A 89 7.40 -6.61 -18.43
C GLY A 89 7.90 -8.05 -18.33
N GLY A 90 7.12 -8.98 -17.78
CA GLY A 90 7.54 -10.37 -17.60
C GLY A 90 8.50 -10.58 -16.41
N GLU A 91 8.60 -9.62 -15.54
CA GLU A 91 9.40 -9.72 -14.32
C GLU A 91 8.93 -10.90 -13.45
N SER A 92 9.88 -11.71 -12.96
CA SER A 92 9.52 -12.82 -12.07
C SER A 92 9.04 -12.34 -10.70
N PRO A 93 8.16 -13.09 -10.02
CA PRO A 93 7.74 -12.75 -8.66
C PRO A 93 8.91 -12.57 -7.70
N LYS A 94 9.94 -13.40 -7.81
CA LYS A 94 11.17 -13.29 -7.02
C LYS A 94 11.81 -11.92 -7.18
N ARG A 95 11.92 -11.42 -8.41
CA ARG A 95 12.56 -10.14 -8.71
C ARG A 95 11.77 -8.97 -8.14
N VAL A 96 10.44 -9.01 -8.24
CA VAL A 96 9.57 -7.97 -7.65
C VAL A 96 9.74 -7.93 -6.13
N ILE A 97 9.76 -9.08 -5.47
CA ILE A 97 9.95 -9.17 -4.03
C ILE A 97 11.33 -8.62 -3.62
N GLU A 98 12.39 -9.03 -4.30
CA GLU A 98 13.75 -8.53 -4.03
C GLU A 98 13.81 -7.00 -4.19
N ARG A 99 13.20 -6.47 -5.24
CA ARG A 99 13.11 -5.04 -5.49
C ARG A 99 12.37 -4.30 -4.38
N SER A 100 11.28 -4.87 -3.89
CA SER A 100 10.49 -4.27 -2.80
C SER A 100 11.26 -4.16 -1.48
N PHE A 101 12.28 -4.98 -1.31
CA PHE A 101 13.14 -4.95 -0.10
C PHE A 101 14.19 -3.83 -0.15
N GLU A 102 14.43 -3.24 -1.30
CA GLU A 102 15.38 -2.15 -1.46
C GLU A 102 14.74 -0.81 -1.11
N ASN A 103 15.26 -0.12 -0.10
CA ASN A 103 14.73 1.18 0.33
C ASN A 103 14.76 2.23 -0.78
N SER A 104 15.74 2.17 -1.67
CA SER A 104 15.89 3.11 -2.79
C SER A 104 15.09 2.75 -4.02
N ALA A 105 14.45 1.58 -4.06
CA ALA A 105 13.68 1.17 -5.22
C ALA A 105 12.46 2.06 -5.42
N THR A 106 12.26 2.52 -6.64
CA THR A 106 11.09 3.30 -7.03
C THR A 106 9.91 2.36 -7.26
N PRO A 107 8.81 2.54 -6.52
CA PRO A 107 7.61 1.74 -6.72
C PRO A 107 6.87 2.15 -7.98
N LYS A 108 5.88 1.37 -8.37
CA LYS A 108 4.93 1.75 -9.44
C LYS A 108 4.06 2.92 -9.00
N ALA A 109 3.61 2.89 -7.75
CA ALA A 109 2.73 3.91 -7.19
C ALA A 109 2.91 4.03 -5.68
N TYR A 110 2.35 5.10 -5.14
CA TYR A 110 2.19 5.33 -3.70
C TYR A 110 0.70 5.39 -3.38
N GLU A 111 0.26 4.55 -2.46
CA GLU A 111 -1.09 4.60 -1.93
C GLU A 111 -1.07 5.42 -0.64
N ILE A 112 -1.95 6.40 -0.56
CA ILE A 112 -2.01 7.32 0.58
C ILE A 112 -3.44 7.38 1.08
N VAL A 113 -3.62 7.04 2.36
CA VAL A 113 -4.86 7.27 3.09
C VAL A 113 -4.65 8.49 3.97
N LEU A 114 -5.55 9.46 3.86
CA LEU A 114 -5.49 10.69 4.63
C LEU A 114 -6.87 11.15 5.10
N LEU A 115 -6.88 11.92 6.17
CA LEU A 115 -8.03 12.72 6.59
C LEU A 115 -7.82 14.13 6.06
N GLY A 116 -8.71 14.58 5.18
CA GLY A 116 -8.60 15.86 4.51
C GLY A 116 -9.76 16.78 4.80
N LYS A 117 -9.46 18.04 5.10
CA LYS A 117 -10.47 19.07 5.28
C LYS A 117 -10.50 19.99 4.08
N THR A 118 -11.68 20.06 3.43
CA THR A 118 -12.00 21.06 2.44
C THR A 118 -12.93 22.11 3.07
N LYS A 119 -13.31 23.13 2.30
CA LYS A 119 -14.20 24.20 2.77
C LYS A 119 -15.51 23.66 3.40
N ASN A 120 -16.05 22.57 2.84
CA ASN A 120 -17.38 22.05 3.19
C ASN A 120 -17.35 20.68 3.89
N GLU A 121 -16.22 19.98 3.87
CA GLU A 121 -16.18 18.58 4.28
C GLU A 121 -14.89 18.23 5.03
N ASN A 122 -15.01 17.24 5.89
CA ASN A 122 -13.89 16.58 6.55
C ASN A 122 -14.07 15.08 6.32
N LYS A 123 -13.25 14.51 5.43
CA LYS A 123 -13.40 13.13 4.96
C LYS A 123 -12.09 12.39 4.92
N GLN A 124 -12.20 11.08 4.89
CA GLN A 124 -11.07 10.20 4.61
C GLN A 124 -11.00 9.93 3.11
N PHE A 125 -9.81 10.11 2.56
CA PHE A 125 -9.52 9.88 1.15
C PHE A 125 -8.44 8.84 1.00
N GLU A 126 -8.52 8.07 -0.08
CA GLU A 126 -7.46 7.22 -0.55
C GLU A 126 -7.02 7.70 -1.92
N PHE A 127 -5.74 8.00 -2.05
CA PHE A 127 -5.11 8.40 -3.30
C PHE A 127 -4.13 7.36 -3.76
N LEU A 128 -4.05 7.18 -5.06
CA LEU A 128 -2.97 6.48 -5.71
C LEU A 128 -2.21 7.50 -6.56
N PHE A 129 -0.93 7.71 -6.25
CA PHE A 129 -0.04 8.61 -6.97
C PHE A 129 1.04 7.85 -7.71
N ASP A 130 1.44 8.34 -8.87
CA ASP A 130 2.73 7.92 -9.42
C ASP A 130 3.89 8.62 -8.67
N PRO A 131 5.14 8.19 -8.88
CA PRO A 131 6.30 8.80 -8.20
C PRO A 131 6.53 10.28 -8.55
N LEU A 132 5.94 10.77 -9.62
CA LEU A 132 6.05 12.18 -10.06
C LEU A 132 4.99 13.09 -9.46
N GLY A 133 4.08 12.53 -8.65
CA GLY A 133 3.02 13.28 -8.00
C GLY A 133 1.74 13.42 -8.82
N ASN A 134 1.58 12.65 -9.88
CA ASN A 134 0.33 12.60 -10.64
C ASN A 134 -0.65 11.66 -9.99
N ILE A 135 -1.91 12.07 -9.89
CA ILE A 135 -2.98 11.23 -9.35
C ILE A 135 -3.36 10.18 -10.38
N LEU A 136 -3.23 8.91 -10.00
CA LEU A 136 -3.66 7.76 -10.79
C LEU A 136 -5.09 7.36 -10.44
N ASP A 137 -5.46 7.48 -9.17
CA ASP A 137 -6.80 7.18 -8.68
C ASP A 137 -7.07 7.95 -7.39
N LYS A 138 -8.35 8.23 -7.15
CA LYS A 138 -8.81 8.90 -5.94
C LYS A 138 -10.19 8.38 -5.57
N ARG A 139 -10.36 8.01 -4.32
CA ARG A 139 -11.67 7.66 -3.78
C ARG A 139 -11.87 8.20 -2.37
N THR A 140 -13.11 8.49 -2.06
CA THR A 140 -13.53 8.85 -0.71
C THR A 140 -13.85 7.58 0.05
N LEU A 141 -13.24 7.42 1.21
CA LEU A 141 -13.55 6.32 2.11
C LEU A 141 -14.62 6.77 3.10
N MET A 142 -15.52 5.86 3.44
CA MET A 142 -16.44 6.11 4.54
C MET A 142 -15.63 6.16 5.83
N LEU A 143 -15.80 7.24 6.61
CA LEU A 143 -15.26 7.26 7.97
C LEU A 143 -15.85 6.09 8.74
N PRO A 144 -15.07 5.44 9.62
CA PRO A 144 -15.62 4.44 10.53
C PRO A 144 -16.85 5.02 11.16
N ASN A 145 -17.97 4.29 11.10
CA ASN A 145 -19.23 4.76 11.64
C ASN A 145 -19.03 5.10 13.10
N GLN A 146 -19.31 6.35 13.48
CA GLN A 146 -19.15 6.79 14.87
C GLN A 146 -19.97 5.96 15.84
N ASP A 147 -21.04 5.34 15.35
CA ASP A 147 -21.87 4.41 16.11
C ASP A 147 -21.10 3.18 16.58
N HIS A 148 -20.00 2.83 15.92
CA HIS A 148 -19.12 1.74 16.33
C HIS A 148 -18.07 2.16 17.37
N VAL A 149 -17.84 3.45 17.54
CA VAL A 149 -16.84 3.98 18.48
C VAL A 149 -17.42 4.11 19.90
N ILE A 150 -18.72 4.12 20.01
CA ILE A 150 -19.44 4.33 21.29
C ILE A 150 -19.60 3.02 22.08
N TYR A 151 -19.29 1.93 21.46
CA TYR A 151 -19.44 0.60 22.06
C TYR A 151 -18.08 -0.03 22.35
#